data_a8ed1fe07736c04dc16e432e4355efea
#
_entry.id   a8ed1fe07736c04dc16e432e4355efea
#
_cell.length_a   1.000
_cell.length_b   1.000
_cell.length_c   1.000
_cell.angle_alpha   90.00
_cell.angle_beta   90.00
_cell.angle_gamma   90.00
#
_symmetry.space_group_name_H-M   'P 1'
#
loop_
_entity.id
_entity.type
_entity.pdbx_description
1 polymer ?
#
loop_
_entity_poly.entity_id
_entity_poly.type
_entity_poly.pdbx_seq_one_letter_code
_entity_poly.pdbx_strand_id
1 'polypeptide(L)'
;MARKTERVILVALNEPGVLGRIAGHIRHEGWNIKRLIADEDEVPAVAGDDGVSEGNKTSTIEIDIEGTHTKLAQVMERILNLNCIVSISMIQNGEKIIRHRPLETKKSEKVEEPAVKTPPKKTGSFRILAINPGSTSTKFALYDDENCILAKTIRHDSAELARCGALLDQKELRRDCLLKDLKAAEVELASINAVAGRGGLLKPIESGVYAINEKMLEDLHSATAALHASALGGIIAAEIAGQQGIPAYVVDPVVVDEMDRNAKLTGMPGVERSSIFHALNQKAIARRLAAQLGKPYENARFIVAHLGGGITVGAHRYGRVIDVNDGVAGEGPFTPERTGAIPVIPVINMCFSGEYTQAEMIEKVTRRGGIKAFLGTSDVVEVEKMVYNGDEFAALVLDSMAYQVSKEIGAMAAVLEGLVDAIILTGGLAYSNRFTGAIKQRVDKFAPVHVFPGEDELLALAGGVLRVLRGQEQAAHY
;
A
#
# COMPACT_ATOMS: atom_id res chain seq x y z
N MET A 1 -15.93 -33.69 -19.38
CA MET A 1 -17.17 -32.91 -19.17
C MET A 1 -17.19 -31.78 -20.18
N ALA A 2 -18.29 -31.59 -20.94
CA ALA A 2 -18.40 -30.52 -21.93
C ALA A 2 -18.41 -29.16 -21.22
N ARG A 3 -17.60 -28.20 -21.68
CA ARG A 3 -17.66 -26.82 -21.23
C ARG A 3 -18.92 -26.19 -21.79
N LYS A 4 -19.70 -25.52 -20.95
CA LYS A 4 -20.93 -24.84 -21.35
C LYS A 4 -20.76 -23.34 -21.17
N THR A 5 -21.29 -22.55 -22.10
CA THR A 5 -21.32 -21.09 -21.98
C THR A 5 -22.61 -20.66 -21.31
N GLU A 6 -22.51 -19.89 -20.25
CA GLU A 6 -23.67 -19.34 -19.52
C GLU A 6 -23.63 -17.81 -19.60
N ARG A 7 -24.80 -17.19 -19.74
CA ARG A 7 -24.95 -15.73 -19.74
C ARG A 7 -25.38 -15.26 -18.37
N VAL A 8 -24.64 -14.27 -17.88
CA VAL A 8 -24.87 -13.62 -16.59
C VAL A 8 -25.03 -12.12 -16.83
N ILE A 9 -26.06 -11.53 -16.24
CA ILE A 9 -26.31 -10.10 -16.28
C ILE A 9 -26.16 -9.57 -14.86
N LEU A 10 -25.29 -8.59 -14.67
CA LEU A 10 -25.01 -7.93 -13.41
C LEU A 10 -25.50 -6.49 -13.47
N VAL A 11 -26.11 -6.01 -12.41
CA VAL A 11 -26.32 -4.58 -12.18
C VAL A 11 -25.35 -4.17 -11.10
N ALA A 12 -24.47 -3.22 -11.39
CA ALA A 12 -23.42 -2.77 -10.52
C ALA A 12 -23.45 -1.25 -10.35
N LEU A 13 -22.96 -0.75 -9.20
CA LEU A 13 -22.70 0.67 -9.02
C LEU A 13 -21.61 1.10 -9.99
N ASN A 14 -21.77 2.28 -10.61
CA ASN A 14 -20.78 2.81 -11.56
C ASN A 14 -19.58 3.38 -10.80
N GLU A 15 -18.74 2.47 -10.28
CA GLU A 15 -17.52 2.78 -9.54
C GLU A 15 -16.28 2.37 -10.33
N PRO A 16 -15.18 3.12 -10.25
CA PRO A 16 -13.92 2.74 -10.89
C PRO A 16 -13.44 1.34 -10.47
N GLY A 17 -13.06 0.52 -11.45
CA GLY A 17 -12.51 -0.82 -11.22
C GLY A 17 -13.51 -1.95 -11.00
N VAL A 18 -14.83 -1.71 -11.10
CA VAL A 18 -15.89 -2.74 -10.96
C VAL A 18 -15.67 -3.90 -11.93
N LEU A 19 -15.47 -3.61 -13.21
CA LEU A 19 -15.22 -4.63 -14.23
C LEU A 19 -13.99 -5.48 -13.94
N GLY A 20 -12.90 -4.85 -13.45
CA GLY A 20 -11.67 -5.55 -13.04
C GLY A 20 -11.88 -6.50 -11.87
N ARG A 21 -12.66 -6.09 -10.87
CA ARG A 21 -13.02 -6.93 -9.71
C ARG A 21 -13.85 -8.13 -10.13
N ILE A 22 -14.88 -7.93 -10.95
CA ILE A 22 -15.74 -9.01 -11.47
C ILE A 22 -14.91 -9.99 -12.30
N ALA A 23 -14.13 -9.50 -13.26
CA ALA A 23 -13.28 -10.33 -14.12
C ALA A 23 -12.22 -11.10 -13.32
N GLY A 24 -11.66 -10.50 -12.28
CA GLY A 24 -10.73 -11.13 -11.35
C GLY A 24 -11.34 -12.33 -10.64
N HIS A 25 -12.54 -12.18 -10.10
CA HIS A 25 -13.27 -13.28 -9.43
C HIS A 25 -13.64 -14.42 -10.38
N ILE A 26 -14.14 -14.11 -11.58
CA ILE A 26 -14.48 -15.11 -12.60
C ILE A 26 -13.23 -15.93 -12.97
N ARG A 27 -12.11 -15.26 -13.24
CA ARG A 27 -10.85 -15.90 -13.62
C ARG A 27 -10.26 -16.75 -12.48
N HIS A 28 -10.30 -16.26 -11.25
CA HIS A 28 -9.78 -16.97 -10.08
C HIS A 28 -10.46 -18.34 -9.87
N GLU A 29 -11.73 -18.46 -10.23
CA GLU A 29 -12.48 -19.71 -10.14
C GLU A 29 -12.31 -20.62 -11.38
N GLY A 30 -11.40 -20.25 -12.28
CA GLY A 30 -11.08 -21.06 -13.46
C GLY A 30 -12.09 -20.94 -14.62
N TRP A 31 -12.95 -19.92 -14.60
CA TRP A 31 -13.88 -19.60 -15.67
C TRP A 31 -13.27 -18.63 -16.66
N ASN A 32 -13.62 -18.76 -17.93
CA ASN A 32 -13.16 -17.89 -19.00
C ASN A 32 -14.28 -16.95 -19.45
N ILE A 33 -13.98 -15.64 -19.57
CA ILE A 33 -14.91 -14.65 -20.10
C ILE A 33 -14.79 -14.69 -21.62
N LYS A 34 -15.91 -15.01 -22.29
CA LYS A 34 -16.00 -15.03 -23.78
C LYS A 34 -16.45 -13.70 -24.34
N ARG A 35 -17.32 -13.00 -23.60
CA ARG A 35 -17.88 -11.72 -24.00
C ARG A 35 -18.19 -10.91 -22.75
N LEU A 36 -17.97 -9.60 -22.83
CA LEU A 36 -18.35 -8.66 -21.79
C LEU A 36 -18.85 -7.39 -22.49
N ILE A 37 -20.05 -6.96 -22.12
CA ILE A 37 -20.66 -5.69 -22.53
C ILE A 37 -21.02 -4.97 -21.25
N ALA A 38 -20.74 -3.68 -21.17
CA ALA A 38 -21.12 -2.82 -20.07
C ALA A 38 -21.78 -1.55 -20.65
N ASP A 39 -23.04 -1.35 -20.31
CA ASP A 39 -23.81 -0.17 -20.70
C ASP A 39 -24.15 0.66 -19.46
N GLU A 40 -24.05 1.97 -19.56
CA GLU A 40 -24.54 2.88 -18.55
C GLU A 40 -26.07 3.00 -18.69
N ASP A 41 -26.82 2.52 -17.70
CA ASP A 41 -28.26 2.69 -17.65
C ASP A 41 -28.63 3.81 -16.66
N GLU A 42 -29.45 4.75 -17.12
CA GLU A 42 -30.27 5.53 -16.22
C GLU A 42 -31.44 4.64 -15.76
N VAL A 43 -31.29 3.95 -14.63
CA VAL A 43 -32.40 3.19 -14.08
C VAL A 43 -33.46 4.16 -13.57
N PRO A 44 -34.75 4.08 -14.05
CA PRO A 44 -35.85 4.80 -13.43
C PRO A 44 -35.94 4.37 -11.97
N ALA A 45 -36.04 5.33 -11.07
CA ALA A 45 -36.25 5.09 -9.65
C ALA A 45 -37.40 4.09 -9.47
N VAL A 46 -37.13 2.94 -8.87
CA VAL A 46 -38.18 2.04 -8.40
C VAL A 46 -38.87 2.81 -7.29
N ALA A 47 -40.11 3.19 -7.55
CA ALA A 47 -40.97 3.87 -6.59
C ALA A 47 -41.19 2.99 -5.35
N GLY A 48 -40.47 3.27 -4.30
CA GLY A 48 -40.67 2.84 -2.95
C GLY A 48 -40.43 4.05 -2.08
N ASP A 49 -41.51 4.49 -1.40
CA ASP A 49 -41.55 5.65 -0.50
C ASP A 49 -40.35 5.66 0.44
N ASP A 50 -39.75 6.83 0.57
CA ASP A 50 -38.72 7.31 1.51
C ASP A 50 -37.28 7.42 1.00
N GLY A 51 -36.99 8.62 0.49
CA GLY A 51 -35.72 9.30 0.67
C GLY A 51 -34.48 8.73 -0.04
N VAL A 52 -34.48 8.66 -1.38
CA VAL A 52 -33.24 8.38 -2.15
C VAL A 52 -32.47 9.67 -2.36
N SER A 53 -31.26 9.76 -1.77
CA SER A 53 -30.30 10.80 -2.07
C SER A 53 -29.81 10.66 -3.53
N GLU A 54 -29.84 11.76 -4.28
CA GLU A 54 -29.27 11.90 -5.61
C GLU A 54 -27.83 11.35 -5.67
N GLY A 55 -27.56 10.40 -6.62
CA GLY A 55 -26.21 10.30 -7.13
C GLY A 55 -25.57 8.94 -7.40
N ASN A 56 -26.19 7.78 -7.20
CA ASN A 56 -25.56 6.53 -7.58
C ASN A 56 -26.02 6.04 -8.96
N LYS A 57 -25.24 6.36 -10.00
CA LYS A 57 -25.43 5.75 -11.32
C LYS A 57 -25.09 4.26 -11.27
N THR A 58 -25.88 3.44 -11.94
CA THR A 58 -25.63 2.01 -12.09
C THR A 58 -25.27 1.69 -13.54
N SER A 59 -24.54 0.59 -13.74
CA SER A 59 -24.24 0.04 -15.07
C SER A 59 -24.75 -1.38 -15.16
N THR A 60 -25.35 -1.74 -16.29
CA THR A 60 -25.68 -3.13 -16.61
C THR A 60 -24.52 -3.78 -17.33
N ILE A 61 -24.05 -4.92 -16.82
CA ILE A 61 -22.90 -5.66 -17.32
C ILE A 61 -23.36 -7.05 -17.75
N GLU A 62 -23.31 -7.34 -19.04
CA GLU A 62 -23.56 -8.67 -19.60
C GLU A 62 -22.26 -9.43 -19.79
N ILE A 63 -22.19 -10.65 -19.25
CA ILE A 63 -21.00 -11.49 -19.33
C ILE A 63 -21.39 -12.89 -19.81
N ASP A 64 -20.79 -13.32 -20.91
CA ASP A 64 -20.83 -14.71 -21.33
C ASP A 64 -19.59 -15.42 -20.78
N ILE A 65 -19.78 -16.40 -19.87
CA ILE A 65 -18.73 -17.15 -19.21
C ILE A 65 -18.76 -18.61 -19.58
N GLU A 66 -17.58 -19.23 -19.72
CA GLU A 66 -17.42 -20.64 -20.06
C GLU A 66 -16.71 -21.40 -18.94
N GLY A 67 -17.37 -22.42 -18.40
CA GLY A 67 -16.81 -23.23 -17.30
C GLY A 67 -17.59 -24.52 -17.04
N THR A 68 -17.33 -25.18 -15.93
CA THR A 68 -18.01 -26.40 -15.51
C THR A 68 -19.13 -26.11 -14.51
N HIS A 69 -20.31 -26.68 -14.71
CA HIS A 69 -21.58 -26.39 -14.01
C HIS A 69 -21.56 -26.43 -12.48
N THR A 70 -20.65 -27.17 -11.86
CA THR A 70 -20.67 -27.45 -10.42
C THR A 70 -20.22 -26.24 -9.55
N LYS A 71 -19.68 -25.21 -10.14
CA LYS A 71 -19.15 -24.04 -9.40
C LYS A 71 -19.84 -22.71 -9.71
N LEU A 72 -20.76 -22.66 -10.67
CA LEU A 72 -21.36 -21.40 -11.11
C LEU A 72 -22.10 -20.68 -9.97
N ALA A 73 -22.90 -21.40 -9.19
CA ALA A 73 -23.65 -20.83 -8.07
C ALA A 73 -22.71 -20.19 -7.01
N GLN A 74 -21.55 -20.82 -6.74
CA GLN A 74 -20.56 -20.30 -5.80
C GLN A 74 -19.85 -19.04 -6.33
N VAL A 75 -19.53 -19.02 -7.63
CA VAL A 75 -18.96 -17.84 -8.30
C VAL A 75 -19.94 -16.67 -8.22
N MET A 76 -21.21 -16.94 -8.50
CA MET A 76 -22.27 -15.93 -8.46
C MET A 76 -22.49 -15.37 -7.06
N GLU A 77 -22.46 -16.21 -6.03
CA GLU A 77 -22.58 -15.79 -4.64
C GLU A 77 -21.41 -14.90 -4.20
N ARG A 78 -20.19 -15.22 -4.62
CA ARG A 78 -19.01 -14.39 -4.35
C ARG A 78 -19.04 -13.05 -5.07
N ILE A 79 -19.51 -13.02 -6.32
CA ILE A 79 -19.68 -11.77 -7.07
C ILE A 79 -20.79 -10.92 -6.43
N LEU A 80 -21.90 -11.50 -5.98
CA LEU A 80 -22.98 -10.79 -5.31
C LEU A 80 -22.52 -10.13 -3.99
N ASN A 81 -21.53 -10.71 -3.32
CA ASN A 81 -20.93 -10.16 -2.11
C ASN A 81 -19.97 -8.98 -2.35
N LEU A 82 -19.67 -8.63 -3.61
CA LEU A 82 -18.93 -7.41 -3.90
C LEU A 82 -19.78 -6.17 -3.61
N ASN A 83 -19.24 -5.21 -2.88
CA ASN A 83 -19.97 -4.01 -2.46
C ASN A 83 -20.54 -3.17 -3.61
N CYS A 84 -20.01 -3.34 -4.82
CA CYS A 84 -20.44 -2.67 -6.02
C CYS A 84 -21.56 -3.39 -6.80
N ILE A 85 -21.99 -4.59 -6.40
CA ILE A 85 -23.02 -5.35 -7.11
C ILE A 85 -24.37 -5.13 -6.45
N VAL A 86 -25.34 -4.72 -7.24
CA VAL A 86 -26.76 -4.49 -6.83
C VAL A 86 -27.60 -5.75 -7.02
N SER A 87 -27.48 -6.38 -8.19
CA SER A 87 -28.20 -7.62 -8.49
C SER A 87 -27.46 -8.48 -9.52
N ILE A 88 -27.75 -9.76 -9.51
CA ILE A 88 -27.27 -10.74 -10.48
C ILE A 88 -28.48 -11.49 -11.07
N SER A 89 -28.53 -11.59 -12.39
CA SER A 89 -29.51 -12.44 -13.06
C SER A 89 -28.81 -13.42 -14.00
N MET A 90 -29.35 -14.62 -14.09
CA MET A 90 -28.91 -15.69 -14.99
C MET A 90 -30.08 -16.44 -15.57
N ILE A 91 -29.90 -17.01 -16.74
CA ILE A 91 -30.90 -17.90 -17.35
C ILE A 91 -30.44 -19.35 -17.14
N GLN A 92 -31.17 -20.11 -16.36
CA GLN A 92 -30.91 -21.53 -16.14
C GLN A 92 -32.14 -22.34 -16.54
N ASN A 93 -31.97 -23.30 -17.45
CA ASN A 93 -33.07 -24.14 -18.00
C ASN A 93 -34.26 -23.36 -18.55
N GLY A 94 -34.03 -22.14 -19.11
CA GLY A 94 -35.08 -21.28 -19.67
C GLY A 94 -35.80 -20.39 -18.65
N GLU A 95 -35.51 -20.52 -17.37
CA GLU A 95 -36.02 -19.63 -16.33
C GLU A 95 -34.96 -18.56 -15.94
N LYS A 96 -35.43 -17.31 -15.77
CA LYS A 96 -34.58 -16.19 -15.32
C LYS A 96 -34.55 -16.18 -13.79
N ILE A 97 -33.40 -16.53 -13.22
CA ILE A 97 -33.15 -16.45 -11.77
C ILE A 97 -32.52 -15.10 -11.48
N ILE A 98 -33.14 -14.28 -10.62
CA ILE A 98 -32.63 -12.99 -10.17
C ILE A 98 -32.31 -13.08 -8.68
N ARG A 99 -31.12 -12.67 -8.28
CA ARG A 99 -30.74 -12.51 -6.88
C ARG A 99 -30.38 -11.05 -6.63
N HIS A 100 -31.03 -10.43 -5.68
CA HIS A 100 -30.76 -9.06 -5.24
C HIS A 100 -29.92 -9.11 -3.96
N ARG A 101 -29.00 -8.15 -3.85
CA ARG A 101 -28.40 -7.86 -2.57
C ARG A 101 -29.44 -7.13 -1.71
N PRO A 102 -29.64 -7.48 -0.42
CA PRO A 102 -30.46 -6.69 0.47
C PRO A 102 -29.90 -5.27 0.54
N LEU A 103 -30.68 -4.28 0.12
CA LEU A 103 -30.33 -2.86 0.28
C LEU A 103 -30.44 -2.55 1.77
N GLU A 104 -29.30 -2.43 2.46
CA GLU A 104 -29.27 -1.79 3.76
C GLU A 104 -29.54 -0.30 3.55
N THR A 105 -30.75 0.12 3.90
CA THR A 105 -31.12 1.54 4.00
C THR A 105 -30.26 2.20 5.09
N LYS A 106 -29.24 2.94 4.69
CA LYS A 106 -28.49 3.80 5.62
C LYS A 106 -29.42 4.96 6.04
N LYS A 107 -30.10 4.80 7.16
CA LYS A 107 -30.52 5.95 7.96
C LYS A 107 -29.26 6.61 8.50
N SER A 108 -29.19 7.92 8.34
CA SER A 108 -28.14 8.77 8.94
C SER A 108 -28.40 8.93 10.45
N GLU A 109 -28.26 7.87 11.18
CA GLU A 109 -27.98 7.90 12.61
C GLU A 109 -26.52 7.49 12.76
N LYS A 110 -25.81 8.15 13.69
CA LYS A 110 -24.50 7.68 14.16
C LYS A 110 -24.65 6.25 14.64
N VAL A 111 -24.60 5.28 13.70
CA VAL A 111 -24.57 3.87 14.03
C VAL A 111 -23.13 3.62 14.46
N GLU A 112 -22.93 3.41 15.74
CA GLU A 112 -21.76 2.67 16.22
C GLU A 112 -21.73 1.38 15.42
N GLU A 113 -20.67 1.17 14.60
CA GLU A 113 -20.47 -0.09 13.91
C GLU A 113 -20.59 -1.22 14.95
N PRO A 114 -21.40 -2.27 14.69
CA PRO A 114 -21.48 -3.39 15.62
C PRO A 114 -20.07 -3.90 15.87
N ALA A 115 -19.70 -4.01 17.14
CA ALA A 115 -18.38 -4.48 17.55
C ALA A 115 -18.10 -5.82 16.88
N VAL A 116 -17.15 -5.84 15.95
CA VAL A 116 -16.70 -7.08 15.31
C VAL A 116 -16.00 -7.87 16.40
N LYS A 117 -16.61 -8.96 16.85
CA LYS A 117 -16.00 -9.83 17.85
C LYS A 117 -14.81 -10.55 17.26
N THR A 118 -13.67 -10.39 17.91
CA THR A 118 -12.44 -11.09 17.49
C THR A 118 -12.54 -12.56 17.88
N PRO A 119 -12.22 -13.49 16.98
CA PRO A 119 -12.25 -14.92 17.32
C PRO A 119 -11.20 -15.21 18.42
N PRO A 120 -11.45 -16.22 19.29
CA PRO A 120 -10.49 -16.64 20.28
C PRO A 120 -9.19 -17.12 19.60
N LYS A 121 -8.05 -16.87 20.27
CA LYS A 121 -6.74 -17.30 19.77
C LYS A 121 -6.70 -18.83 19.59
N LYS A 122 -6.25 -19.29 18.42
CA LYS A 122 -6.03 -20.73 18.18
C LYS A 122 -4.84 -21.22 19.01
N THR A 123 -4.97 -22.41 19.61
CA THR A 123 -3.88 -23.04 20.37
C THR A 123 -2.68 -23.29 19.44
N GLY A 124 -1.50 -22.83 19.85
CA GLY A 124 -0.26 -23.00 19.08
C GLY A 124 -0.01 -21.94 18.00
N SER A 125 -0.90 -20.92 17.81
CA SER A 125 -0.65 -19.78 16.94
C SER A 125 -0.01 -18.61 17.70
N PHE A 126 0.69 -17.74 16.97
CA PHE A 126 1.21 -16.48 17.49
C PHE A 126 0.28 -15.33 17.14
N ARG A 127 -0.17 -14.58 18.14
CA ARG A 127 -0.99 -13.38 17.96
C ARG A 127 -0.11 -12.13 18.00
N ILE A 128 -0.12 -11.35 16.92
CA ILE A 128 0.76 -10.20 16.71
C ILE A 128 -0.09 -8.96 16.41
N LEU A 129 0.13 -7.90 17.20
CA LEU A 129 -0.45 -6.58 16.94
C LEU A 129 0.55 -5.74 16.13
N ALA A 130 0.17 -5.33 14.92
CA ALA A 130 0.95 -4.44 14.05
C ALA A 130 0.37 -3.02 14.06
N ILE A 131 1.24 -2.00 14.20
CA ILE A 131 0.86 -0.60 14.38
C ILE A 131 1.62 0.29 13.40
N ASN A 132 0.91 1.07 12.59
CA ASN A 132 1.48 1.99 11.60
C ASN A 132 0.79 3.36 11.66
N PRO A 133 1.33 4.32 12.42
CA PRO A 133 0.85 5.68 12.45
C PRO A 133 1.24 6.45 11.19
N GLY A 134 0.26 7.08 10.55
CA GLY A 134 0.44 8.07 9.49
C GLY A 134 0.18 9.50 10.01
N SER A 135 0.26 10.51 9.14
CA SER A 135 0.09 11.92 9.52
C SER A 135 -1.26 12.18 10.20
N THR A 136 -2.36 11.75 9.59
CA THR A 136 -3.75 11.99 10.05
C THR A 136 -4.47 10.71 10.42
N SER A 137 -3.79 9.57 10.47
CA SER A 137 -4.41 8.30 10.80
C SER A 137 -3.47 7.38 11.56
N THR A 138 -4.02 6.38 12.23
CA THR A 138 -3.29 5.25 12.79
C THR A 138 -3.91 3.98 12.25
N LYS A 139 -3.14 3.25 11.44
CA LYS A 139 -3.54 1.92 10.97
C LYS A 139 -3.02 0.88 11.95
N PHE A 140 -3.85 -0.09 12.29
CA PHE A 140 -3.40 -1.25 13.05
C PHE A 140 -4.11 -2.52 12.57
N ALA A 141 -3.46 -3.66 12.80
CA ALA A 141 -4.07 -4.96 12.55
C ALA A 141 -3.59 -5.99 13.56
N LEU A 142 -4.45 -6.96 13.82
CA LEU A 142 -4.18 -8.11 14.66
C LEU A 142 -4.13 -9.35 13.77
N TYR A 143 -3.07 -10.12 13.91
CA TYR A 143 -2.84 -11.33 13.14
C TYR A 143 -2.77 -12.55 14.05
N ASP A 144 -3.36 -13.65 13.64
CA ASP A 144 -3.04 -14.98 14.14
C ASP A 144 -2.18 -15.69 13.08
N ASP A 145 -0.90 -15.81 13.34
CA ASP A 145 0.14 -16.15 12.36
C ASP A 145 0.06 -15.20 11.14
N GLU A 146 -0.16 -15.71 9.93
CA GLU A 146 -0.32 -14.91 8.70
C GLU A 146 -1.76 -14.40 8.48
N ASN A 147 -2.72 -14.83 9.29
CA ASN A 147 -4.12 -14.51 9.10
C ASN A 147 -4.50 -13.20 9.78
N CYS A 148 -4.92 -12.21 9.03
CA CYS A 148 -5.47 -10.98 9.58
C CYS A 148 -6.85 -11.25 10.18
N ILE A 149 -7.00 -11.07 11.50
CA ILE A 149 -8.27 -11.29 12.21
C ILE A 149 -8.99 -9.98 12.56
N LEU A 150 -8.26 -8.86 12.58
CA LEU A 150 -8.79 -7.52 12.76
C LEU A 150 -7.88 -6.53 12.05
N ALA A 151 -8.44 -5.64 11.24
CA ALA A 151 -7.70 -4.51 10.67
C ALA A 151 -8.56 -3.26 10.74
N LYS A 152 -7.98 -2.14 11.21
CA LYS A 152 -8.66 -0.86 11.30
C LYS A 152 -7.76 0.30 10.91
N THR A 153 -8.41 1.36 10.43
CA THR A 153 -7.79 2.67 10.20
C THR A 153 -8.52 3.69 11.06
N ILE A 154 -7.87 4.15 12.11
CA ILE A 154 -8.36 5.25 12.95
C ILE A 154 -7.98 6.54 12.24
N ARG A 155 -8.97 7.35 11.88
CA ARG A 155 -8.77 8.70 11.35
C ARG A 155 -8.84 9.68 12.51
N HIS A 156 -7.82 10.51 12.67
CA HIS A 156 -7.76 11.53 13.70
C HIS A 156 -8.19 12.88 13.11
N ASP A 157 -8.97 13.62 13.87
CA ASP A 157 -9.32 14.99 13.51
C ASP A 157 -8.07 15.88 13.52
N SER A 158 -7.86 16.66 12.44
CA SER A 158 -6.68 17.52 12.30
C SER A 158 -6.60 18.61 13.38
N ALA A 159 -7.75 19.12 13.85
CA ALA A 159 -7.78 20.09 14.92
C ALA A 159 -7.48 19.45 16.29
N GLU A 160 -7.84 18.17 16.48
CA GLU A 160 -7.48 17.41 17.68
C GLU A 160 -5.97 17.13 17.72
N LEU A 161 -5.39 16.70 16.59
CA LEU A 161 -3.94 16.51 16.47
C LEU A 161 -3.16 17.82 16.70
N ALA A 162 -3.67 18.93 16.16
CA ALA A 162 -3.03 20.23 16.35
C ALA A 162 -3.06 20.71 17.81
N ARG A 163 -4.07 20.34 18.59
CA ARG A 163 -4.16 20.63 20.03
C ARG A 163 -3.15 19.88 20.88
N CYS A 164 -2.66 18.74 20.40
CA CYS A 164 -1.63 18.00 21.12
C CYS A 164 -0.27 18.72 21.13
N GLY A 165 -0.04 19.73 20.27
CA GLY A 165 1.23 20.44 20.21
C GLY A 165 2.29 19.70 19.38
N ALA A 166 3.31 19.13 20.01
CA ALA A 166 4.34 18.40 19.34
C ALA A 166 3.87 17.00 18.86
N LEU A 167 4.56 16.44 17.86
CA LEU A 167 4.22 15.12 17.34
C LEU A 167 4.24 14.03 18.44
N LEU A 168 5.20 14.11 19.35
CA LEU A 168 5.33 13.16 20.46
C LEU A 168 4.10 13.17 21.38
N ASP A 169 3.49 14.34 21.59
CA ASP A 169 2.33 14.50 22.45
C ASP A 169 1.07 13.82 21.88
N GLN A 170 1.08 13.47 20.58
CA GLN A 170 -0.01 12.70 19.95
C GLN A 170 0.00 11.21 20.32
N LYS A 171 1.05 10.70 20.96
CA LYS A 171 1.20 9.26 21.22
C LYS A 171 0.09 8.71 22.10
N GLU A 172 -0.30 9.44 23.15
CA GLU A 172 -1.33 9.01 24.10
C GLU A 172 -2.71 8.95 23.41
N LEU A 173 -3.08 10.01 22.69
CA LEU A 173 -4.31 10.04 21.91
C LEU A 173 -4.39 8.83 20.94
N ARG A 174 -3.32 8.57 20.19
CA ARG A 174 -3.29 7.49 19.20
C ARG A 174 -3.33 6.11 19.85
N ARG A 175 -2.59 5.91 20.93
CA ARG A 175 -2.59 4.68 21.74
C ARG A 175 -3.97 4.41 22.32
N ASP A 176 -4.59 5.41 22.95
CA ASP A 176 -5.86 5.26 23.65
C ASP A 176 -7.01 4.97 22.68
N CYS A 177 -7.02 5.64 21.51
CA CYS A 177 -7.95 5.29 20.42
C CYS A 177 -7.78 3.85 19.95
N LEU A 178 -6.54 3.38 19.78
CA LEU A 178 -6.24 2.00 19.39
C LEU A 178 -6.71 1.01 20.45
N LEU A 179 -6.40 1.24 21.72
CA LEU A 179 -6.82 0.38 22.86
C LEU A 179 -8.35 0.33 22.99
N LYS A 180 -9.03 1.47 22.78
CA LYS A 180 -10.50 1.54 22.73
C LYS A 180 -11.07 0.63 21.64
N ASP A 181 -10.48 0.65 20.46
CA ASP A 181 -10.91 -0.17 19.32
C ASP A 181 -10.64 -1.66 19.55
N LEU A 182 -9.50 -2.02 20.13
CA LEU A 182 -9.21 -3.41 20.53
C LEU A 182 -10.23 -3.90 21.56
N LYS A 183 -10.54 -3.08 22.59
CA LYS A 183 -11.56 -3.41 23.61
C LYS A 183 -12.94 -3.57 22.98
N ALA A 184 -13.34 -2.70 22.05
CA ALA A 184 -14.61 -2.81 21.34
C ALA A 184 -14.70 -4.08 20.49
N ALA A 185 -13.57 -4.59 19.99
CA ALA A 185 -13.47 -5.84 19.27
C ALA A 185 -13.31 -7.07 20.20
N GLU A 186 -13.47 -6.90 21.51
CA GLU A 186 -13.32 -7.94 22.54
C GLU A 186 -11.94 -8.64 22.51
N VAL A 187 -10.89 -7.90 22.12
CA VAL A 187 -9.51 -8.40 22.13
C VAL A 187 -8.94 -8.35 23.54
N GLU A 188 -8.60 -9.51 24.08
CA GLU A 188 -7.84 -9.61 25.32
C GLU A 188 -6.36 -9.31 25.05
N LEU A 189 -5.83 -8.22 25.59
CA LEU A 189 -4.43 -7.83 25.41
C LEU A 189 -3.45 -8.93 25.86
N ALA A 190 -3.80 -9.67 26.91
CA ALA A 190 -3.03 -10.83 27.38
C ALA A 190 -2.92 -11.98 26.34
N SER A 191 -3.77 -11.99 25.31
CA SER A 191 -3.69 -12.97 24.23
C SER A 191 -2.61 -12.64 23.19
N ILE A 192 -2.08 -11.42 23.19
CA ILE A 192 -1.07 -10.94 22.25
C ILE A 192 0.31 -11.49 22.67
N ASN A 193 1.09 -11.99 21.71
CA ASN A 193 2.43 -12.54 21.96
C ASN A 193 3.53 -11.51 21.70
N ALA A 194 3.30 -10.57 20.78
CA ALA A 194 4.25 -9.51 20.45
C ALA A 194 3.56 -8.32 19.80
N VAL A 195 4.17 -7.15 19.87
CA VAL A 195 3.70 -5.94 19.19
C VAL A 195 4.75 -5.48 18.18
N ALA A 196 4.35 -5.20 16.96
CA ALA A 196 5.18 -4.65 15.91
C ALA A 196 4.81 -3.18 15.66
N GLY A 197 5.77 -2.26 15.77
CA GLY A 197 5.60 -0.85 15.47
C GLY A 197 6.35 -0.44 14.21
N ARG A 198 5.80 0.49 13.41
CA ARG A 198 6.58 1.14 12.37
C ARG A 198 7.73 1.91 13.00
N GLY A 199 8.96 1.72 12.51
CA GLY A 199 10.11 2.53 12.90
C GLY A 199 10.11 3.88 12.20
N GLY A 200 10.62 4.91 12.89
CA GLY A 200 10.82 6.24 12.33
C GLY A 200 12.21 6.40 11.71
N LEU A 201 12.69 7.67 11.70
CA LEU A 201 14.04 8.02 11.30
C LEU A 201 15.01 7.69 12.46
N LEU A 202 15.46 6.47 12.48
CA LEU A 202 16.54 6.00 13.36
C LEU A 202 17.90 6.29 12.72
N LYS A 203 19.00 5.89 13.38
CA LYS A 203 20.32 5.82 12.72
C LYS A 203 20.28 4.77 11.62
N PRO A 204 21.11 4.87 10.57
CA PRO A 204 21.25 3.84 9.56
C PRO A 204 21.57 2.48 10.19
N ILE A 205 20.80 1.46 9.81
CA ILE A 205 20.94 0.09 10.30
C ILE A 205 20.79 -0.92 9.16
N GLU A 206 21.27 -2.13 9.32
CA GLU A 206 21.00 -3.22 8.39
C GLU A 206 19.52 -3.64 8.45
N SER A 207 19.06 -4.35 7.43
CA SER A 207 17.72 -4.94 7.40
C SER A 207 17.54 -5.98 8.50
N GLY A 208 16.33 -6.06 9.05
CA GLY A 208 16.00 -7.07 10.04
C GLY A 208 14.86 -6.69 10.97
N VAL A 209 14.62 -7.56 11.92
CA VAL A 209 13.67 -7.35 13.01
C VAL A 209 14.44 -6.97 14.26
N TYR A 210 14.17 -5.79 14.79
CA TYR A 210 14.88 -5.25 15.95
C TYR A 210 13.99 -5.26 17.18
N ALA A 211 14.46 -5.86 18.27
CA ALA A 211 13.82 -5.70 19.57
C ALA A 211 13.96 -4.24 20.03
N ILE A 212 12.85 -3.64 20.43
CA ILE A 212 12.84 -2.26 20.90
C ILE A 212 13.49 -2.24 22.30
N ASN A 213 14.58 -1.47 22.44
CA ASN A 213 15.30 -1.24 23.68
C ASN A 213 15.30 0.25 24.06
N GLU A 214 15.85 0.59 25.23
CA GLU A 214 15.91 1.97 25.71
C GLU A 214 16.60 2.91 24.74
N LYS A 215 17.72 2.48 24.16
CA LYS A 215 18.46 3.28 23.19
C LYS A 215 17.65 3.59 21.93
N MET A 216 16.91 2.61 21.40
CA MET A 216 16.01 2.84 20.27
C MET A 216 14.89 3.81 20.62
N LEU A 217 14.33 3.70 21.84
CA LEU A 217 13.30 4.63 22.32
C LEU A 217 13.84 6.05 22.43
N GLU A 218 15.05 6.24 22.95
CA GLU A 218 15.71 7.56 22.99
C GLU A 218 15.85 8.16 21.59
N ASP A 219 16.34 7.38 20.61
CA ASP A 219 16.49 7.82 19.23
C ASP A 219 15.13 8.06 18.56
N LEU A 220 14.10 7.24 18.81
CA LEU A 220 12.74 7.47 18.33
C LEU A 220 12.11 8.74 18.92
N HIS A 221 12.31 9.02 20.19
CA HIS A 221 11.86 10.26 20.82
C HIS A 221 12.53 11.48 20.18
N SER A 222 13.83 11.40 19.90
CA SER A 222 14.57 12.45 19.20
C SER A 222 14.13 12.59 17.74
N ALA A 223 13.81 11.49 17.06
CA ALA A 223 13.32 11.46 15.69
C ALA A 223 11.92 12.07 15.53
N THR A 224 11.10 12.13 16.59
CA THR A 224 9.80 12.83 16.54
C THR A 224 9.96 14.33 16.31
N ALA A 225 11.12 14.91 16.63
CA ALA A 225 11.44 16.29 16.29
C ALA A 225 11.57 16.50 14.75
N ALA A 226 11.85 15.44 13.99
CA ALA A 226 11.86 15.46 12.52
C ALA A 226 10.47 15.34 11.88
N LEU A 227 9.39 15.37 12.67
CA LEU A 227 7.99 15.50 12.26
C LEU A 227 7.43 14.35 11.39
N HIS A 228 7.89 13.12 11.60
CA HIS A 228 7.30 11.98 10.89
C HIS A 228 6.57 11.02 11.83
N ALA A 229 5.24 10.89 11.65
CA ALA A 229 4.35 10.13 12.55
C ALA A 229 4.72 8.64 12.70
N SER A 230 5.45 8.05 11.74
CA SER A 230 5.90 6.66 11.83
C SER A 230 6.78 6.37 13.04
N ALA A 231 7.49 7.37 13.58
CA ALA A 231 8.30 7.22 14.79
C ALA A 231 7.46 6.83 16.01
N LEU A 232 6.20 7.28 16.07
CA LEU A 232 5.27 6.92 17.15
C LEU A 232 4.91 5.43 17.14
N GLY A 233 5.08 4.72 16.01
CA GLY A 233 4.74 3.30 15.92
C GLY A 233 5.54 2.44 16.88
N GLY A 234 6.85 2.60 16.90
CA GLY A 234 7.74 1.90 17.84
C GLY A 234 7.50 2.29 19.30
N ILE A 235 7.25 3.59 19.56
CA ILE A 235 6.98 4.09 20.92
C ILE A 235 5.68 3.48 21.47
N ILE A 236 4.58 3.56 20.69
CA ILE A 236 3.27 3.00 21.07
C ILE A 236 3.37 1.48 21.25
N ALA A 237 4.11 0.79 20.35
CA ALA A 237 4.32 -0.64 20.44
C ALA A 237 5.03 -1.03 21.74
N ALA A 238 6.08 -0.30 22.12
CA ALA A 238 6.82 -0.54 23.36
C ALA A 238 5.95 -0.30 24.60
N GLU A 239 5.14 0.76 24.63
CA GLU A 239 4.24 1.06 25.74
C GLU A 239 3.19 -0.04 25.94
N ILE A 240 2.53 -0.48 24.87
CA ILE A 240 1.51 -1.55 24.93
C ILE A 240 2.16 -2.88 25.36
N ALA A 241 3.30 -3.22 24.76
CA ALA A 241 4.02 -4.46 25.06
C ALA A 241 4.53 -4.49 26.50
N GLY A 242 5.10 -3.37 26.98
CA GLY A 242 5.60 -3.25 28.36
C GLY A 242 4.52 -3.46 29.41
N GLN A 243 3.29 -2.98 29.17
CA GLN A 243 2.14 -3.20 30.06
C GLN A 243 1.74 -4.68 30.16
N GLN A 244 2.03 -5.47 29.13
CA GLN A 244 1.69 -6.90 29.06
C GLN A 244 2.89 -7.83 29.35
N GLY A 245 4.10 -7.29 29.53
CA GLY A 245 5.31 -8.08 29.71
C GLY A 245 5.70 -8.91 28.48
N ILE A 246 5.34 -8.44 27.27
CA ILE A 246 5.62 -9.10 25.99
C ILE A 246 6.63 -8.28 25.18
N PRO A 247 7.31 -8.87 24.17
CA PRO A 247 8.28 -8.15 23.36
C PRO A 247 7.62 -7.19 22.35
N ALA A 248 8.32 -6.08 22.07
CA ALA A 248 8.00 -5.14 21.01
C ALA A 248 9.12 -5.09 19.97
N TYR A 249 8.75 -4.91 18.69
CA TYR A 249 9.70 -4.93 17.59
C TYR A 249 9.47 -3.81 16.58
N VAL A 250 10.56 -3.41 15.92
CA VAL A 250 10.58 -2.64 14.68
C VAL A 250 11.09 -3.54 13.56
N VAL A 251 10.47 -3.48 12.38
CA VAL A 251 10.83 -4.30 11.22
C VAL A 251 11.22 -3.41 10.06
N ASP A 252 12.38 -3.64 9.48
CA ASP A 252 12.88 -2.98 8.27
C ASP A 252 12.50 -1.48 8.19
N PRO A 253 12.97 -0.61 9.13
CA PRO A 253 12.61 0.80 9.13
C PRO A 253 13.13 1.53 7.88
N VAL A 254 12.60 2.71 7.61
CA VAL A 254 12.93 3.49 6.40
C VAL A 254 14.42 3.84 6.24
N VAL A 255 15.18 3.71 7.30
CA VAL A 255 16.63 3.99 7.40
C VAL A 255 17.51 2.75 7.20
N VAL A 256 16.93 1.63 6.72
CA VAL A 256 17.73 0.47 6.35
C VAL A 256 18.79 0.89 5.33
N ASP A 257 20.05 0.62 5.63
CA ASP A 257 21.19 1.00 4.80
C ASP A 257 22.12 -0.19 4.58
N GLU A 258 21.96 -0.79 3.41
CA GLU A 258 22.76 -1.92 2.94
C GLU A 258 23.47 -1.57 1.62
N MET A 259 23.49 -0.25 1.26
CA MET A 259 24.07 0.22 0.01
C MET A 259 25.55 -0.15 -0.09
N ASP A 260 25.95 -0.60 -1.27
CA ASP A 260 27.35 -0.82 -1.60
C ASP A 260 28.10 0.54 -1.49
N ARG A 261 29.38 0.50 -1.09
CA ARG A 261 30.20 1.72 -0.93
C ARG A 261 30.23 2.57 -2.21
N ASN A 262 30.25 1.96 -3.36
CA ASN A 262 30.25 2.65 -4.66
C ASN A 262 28.94 3.40 -4.89
N ALA A 263 27.81 2.90 -4.36
CA ALA A 263 26.51 3.52 -4.50
C ALA A 263 26.37 4.80 -3.63
N LYS A 264 27.16 4.94 -2.55
CA LYS A 264 27.10 6.08 -1.64
C LYS A 264 27.88 7.29 -2.12
N LEU A 265 28.97 7.08 -2.84
CA LEU A 265 29.85 8.16 -3.27
C LEU A 265 29.20 9.03 -4.35
N THR A 266 29.27 10.34 -4.16
CA THR A 266 28.93 11.33 -5.19
C THR A 266 30.21 11.94 -5.78
N GLY A 267 30.07 12.76 -6.81
CA GLY A 267 31.18 13.52 -7.38
C GLY A 267 31.65 14.69 -6.52
N MET A 268 31.07 14.92 -5.34
CA MET A 268 31.39 16.02 -4.44
C MET A 268 31.87 15.48 -3.08
N PRO A 269 33.12 15.67 -2.69
CA PRO A 269 33.60 15.27 -1.37
C PRO A 269 32.75 15.88 -0.24
N GLY A 270 32.41 15.07 0.76
CA GLY A 270 31.57 15.47 1.89
C GLY A 270 30.07 15.44 1.62
N VAL A 271 29.65 15.03 0.43
CA VAL A 271 28.25 14.77 0.08
C VAL A 271 28.12 13.30 -0.31
N GLU A 272 27.43 12.53 0.51
CA GLU A 272 27.12 11.11 0.25
C GLU A 272 25.63 10.92 0.03
N ARG A 273 25.27 9.89 -0.73
CA ARG A 273 23.87 9.45 -0.86
C ARG A 273 23.43 8.74 0.40
N SER A 274 22.19 8.95 0.79
CA SER A 274 21.57 8.30 1.94
C SER A 274 20.54 7.26 1.50
N SER A 275 20.34 6.24 2.35
CA SER A 275 19.38 5.19 2.12
C SER A 275 18.10 5.49 2.91
N ILE A 276 17.19 6.26 2.31
CA ILE A 276 15.85 6.53 2.88
C ILE A 276 14.80 6.03 1.90
N PHE A 277 14.25 4.85 2.16
CA PHE A 277 13.36 4.21 1.20
C PHE A 277 12.25 3.37 1.88
N HIS A 278 11.36 2.79 1.09
CA HIS A 278 10.26 1.94 1.57
C HIS A 278 10.75 0.51 1.87
N ALA A 279 11.74 0.38 2.77
CA ALA A 279 12.43 -0.87 3.08
C ALA A 279 11.46 -2.00 3.45
N LEU A 280 10.55 -1.74 4.40
CA LEU A 280 9.56 -2.71 4.86
C LEU A 280 8.75 -3.30 3.69
N ASN A 281 8.19 -2.44 2.84
CA ASN A 281 7.39 -2.89 1.70
C ASN A 281 8.25 -3.61 0.66
N GLN A 282 9.37 -3.00 0.24
CA GLN A 282 10.23 -3.59 -0.79
C GLN A 282 10.75 -4.98 -0.40
N LYS A 283 11.21 -5.13 0.84
CA LYS A 283 11.73 -6.43 1.32
C LYS A 283 10.64 -7.47 1.52
N ALA A 284 9.47 -7.06 2.03
CA ALA A 284 8.34 -7.97 2.19
C ALA A 284 7.86 -8.51 0.83
N ILE A 285 7.71 -7.65 -0.17
CA ILE A 285 7.23 -8.08 -1.49
C ILE A 285 8.30 -8.88 -2.25
N ALA A 286 9.59 -8.57 -2.06
CA ALA A 286 10.69 -9.35 -2.61
C ALA A 286 10.72 -10.77 -2.03
N ARG A 287 10.57 -10.93 -0.71
CA ARG A 287 10.44 -12.26 -0.06
C ARG A 287 9.22 -13.02 -0.56
N ARG A 288 8.07 -12.32 -0.72
CA ARG A 288 6.84 -12.91 -1.26
C ARG A 288 7.03 -13.45 -2.68
N LEU A 289 7.63 -12.67 -3.58
CA LEU A 289 7.90 -13.12 -4.94
C LEU A 289 8.92 -14.26 -4.95
N ALA A 290 9.99 -14.19 -4.16
CA ALA A 290 10.98 -15.25 -4.06
C ALA A 290 10.34 -16.59 -3.68
N ALA A 291 9.45 -16.59 -2.68
CA ALA A 291 8.67 -17.77 -2.28
C ALA A 291 7.78 -18.29 -3.42
N GLN A 292 7.12 -17.41 -4.19
CA GLN A 292 6.32 -17.81 -5.37
C GLN A 292 7.16 -18.42 -6.48
N LEU A 293 8.43 -17.98 -6.62
CA LEU A 293 9.39 -18.52 -7.58
C LEU A 293 10.11 -19.77 -7.06
N GLY A 294 9.81 -20.23 -5.83
CA GLY A 294 10.41 -21.42 -5.24
C GLY A 294 11.89 -21.27 -4.89
N LYS A 295 12.36 -20.04 -4.63
CA LYS A 295 13.76 -19.77 -4.27
C LYS A 295 13.86 -18.88 -3.02
N PRO A 296 14.91 -19.02 -2.19
CA PRO A 296 15.16 -18.09 -1.09
C PRO A 296 15.41 -16.66 -1.61
N TYR A 297 14.94 -15.65 -0.89
CA TYR A 297 15.20 -14.24 -1.22
C TYR A 297 16.71 -13.94 -1.19
N GLU A 298 17.45 -14.59 -0.32
CA GLU A 298 18.91 -14.52 -0.19
C GLU A 298 19.66 -15.10 -1.41
N ASN A 299 18.96 -15.74 -2.35
CA ASN A 299 19.51 -16.24 -3.61
C ASN A 299 18.94 -15.51 -4.83
N ALA A 300 18.16 -14.44 -4.61
CA ALA A 300 17.48 -13.71 -5.66
C ALA A 300 18.16 -12.37 -6.00
N ARG A 301 17.94 -11.90 -7.23
CA ARG A 301 18.31 -10.57 -7.73
C ARG A 301 17.08 -9.92 -8.29
N PHE A 302 16.53 -8.95 -7.56
CA PHE A 302 15.30 -8.25 -7.95
C PHE A 302 15.53 -6.74 -8.09
N ILE A 303 14.76 -6.11 -8.95
CA ILE A 303 14.55 -4.67 -8.91
C ILE A 303 13.16 -4.44 -8.35
N VAL A 304 13.04 -3.68 -7.27
CA VAL A 304 11.76 -3.38 -6.66
C VAL A 304 11.48 -1.89 -6.75
N ALA A 305 10.41 -1.54 -7.45
CA ALA A 305 9.91 -0.17 -7.53
C ALA A 305 8.66 -0.03 -6.65
N HIS A 306 8.80 0.67 -5.53
CA HIS A 306 7.67 1.13 -4.75
C HIS A 306 7.14 2.42 -5.32
N LEU A 307 5.89 2.43 -5.75
CA LEU A 307 5.20 3.49 -6.49
C LEU A 307 4.08 4.07 -5.63
N GLY A 308 4.35 5.17 -4.95
CA GLY A 308 3.42 5.83 -4.05
C GLY A 308 3.57 7.35 -4.06
N GLY A 309 3.16 8.05 -3.00
CA GLY A 309 3.44 9.47 -2.79
C GLY A 309 4.94 9.79 -2.79
N GLY A 310 5.77 8.82 -2.35
CA GLY A 310 7.19 8.72 -2.66
C GLY A 310 7.44 7.55 -3.61
N ILE A 311 8.46 7.64 -4.46
CA ILE A 311 8.88 6.55 -5.35
C ILE A 311 10.32 6.18 -5.01
N THR A 312 10.53 4.89 -4.73
CA THR A 312 11.87 4.35 -4.50
C THR A 312 12.07 3.08 -5.31
N VAL A 313 13.18 3.03 -6.02
CA VAL A 313 13.57 1.89 -6.86
C VAL A 313 14.87 1.32 -6.31
N GLY A 314 14.83 0.09 -5.82
CA GLY A 314 15.96 -0.57 -5.19
C GLY A 314 16.47 -1.77 -5.98
N ALA A 315 17.79 -1.92 -6.03
CA ALA A 315 18.50 -3.11 -6.52
C ALA A 315 18.70 -4.10 -5.38
N HIS A 316 17.97 -5.18 -5.38
CA HIS A 316 18.07 -6.25 -4.39
C HIS A 316 18.99 -7.36 -4.88
N ARG A 317 20.05 -7.62 -4.14
CA ARG A 317 21.01 -8.68 -4.43
C ARG A 317 21.24 -9.55 -3.20
N TYR A 318 20.81 -10.83 -3.27
CA TYR A 318 21.04 -11.81 -2.23
C TYR A 318 20.56 -11.37 -0.84
N GLY A 319 19.30 -10.91 -0.78
CA GLY A 319 18.68 -10.49 0.46
C GLY A 319 18.99 -9.06 0.89
N ARG A 320 19.90 -8.33 0.23
CA ARG A 320 20.33 -6.98 0.56
C ARG A 320 19.89 -5.97 -0.51
N VAL A 321 19.62 -4.73 -0.10
CA VAL A 321 19.36 -3.61 -1.02
C VAL A 321 20.65 -2.83 -1.22
N ILE A 322 21.36 -3.15 -2.30
CA ILE A 322 22.73 -2.68 -2.54
C ILE A 322 22.82 -1.30 -3.20
N ASP A 323 21.72 -0.82 -3.75
CA ASP A 323 21.53 0.54 -4.25
C ASP A 323 20.03 0.88 -4.24
N VAL A 324 19.71 2.12 -3.90
CA VAL A 324 18.33 2.64 -3.93
C VAL A 324 18.39 4.17 -3.96
N ASN A 325 17.43 4.81 -4.63
CA ASN A 325 17.31 6.26 -4.56
C ASN A 325 16.71 6.70 -3.22
N ASP A 326 17.19 7.82 -2.69
CA ASP A 326 16.54 8.48 -1.54
C ASP A 326 15.15 8.97 -1.94
N GLY A 327 14.12 8.48 -1.25
CA GLY A 327 12.73 8.80 -1.54
C GLY A 327 12.30 10.21 -1.12
N VAL A 328 13.13 10.98 -0.45
CA VAL A 328 12.81 12.30 0.13
C VAL A 328 13.72 13.41 -0.38
N ALA A 329 15.03 13.14 -0.49
CA ALA A 329 16.06 14.18 -0.67
C ALA A 329 16.27 14.65 -2.12
N GLY A 330 15.36 14.33 -3.05
CA GLY A 330 15.45 14.83 -4.43
C GLY A 330 16.27 13.91 -5.34
N GLU A 331 16.34 12.62 -5.05
CA GLU A 331 16.89 11.60 -5.95
C GLU A 331 15.79 10.84 -6.71
N GLY A 332 16.18 10.12 -7.75
CA GLY A 332 15.31 9.24 -8.52
C GLY A 332 14.20 9.96 -9.30
N PRO A 333 13.11 9.25 -9.65
CA PRO A 333 12.00 9.80 -10.41
C PRO A 333 11.22 10.85 -9.63
N PHE A 334 10.61 11.82 -10.32
CA PHE A 334 9.61 12.64 -9.65
C PHE A 334 8.36 11.83 -9.30
N THR A 335 7.64 12.29 -8.28
CA THR A 335 6.50 11.58 -7.69
C THR A 335 5.24 12.46 -7.79
N PRO A 336 4.09 12.04 -7.28
CA PRO A 336 2.93 12.92 -7.16
C PRO A 336 3.21 14.26 -6.47
N GLU A 337 4.12 14.31 -5.48
CA GLU A 337 4.37 15.53 -4.68
C GLU A 337 5.83 15.98 -4.62
N ARG A 338 6.79 15.20 -5.13
CA ARG A 338 8.23 15.47 -5.04
C ARG A 338 8.85 15.65 -6.40
N THR A 339 9.87 16.50 -6.48
CA THR A 339 10.54 16.80 -7.75
C THR A 339 11.35 15.65 -8.32
N GLY A 340 11.80 14.70 -7.47
CA GLY A 340 12.86 13.77 -7.87
C GLY A 340 14.16 14.51 -8.22
N ALA A 341 15.00 13.85 -9.00
CA ALA A 341 16.27 14.42 -9.45
C ALA A 341 16.04 15.56 -10.45
N ILE A 342 16.62 16.72 -10.14
CA ILE A 342 16.57 17.91 -11.00
C ILE A 342 17.99 18.44 -11.28
N PRO A 343 18.22 19.14 -12.41
CA PRO A 343 19.51 19.73 -12.70
C PRO A 343 19.95 20.69 -11.59
N VAL A 344 21.14 20.49 -11.05
CA VAL A 344 21.63 21.20 -9.85
C VAL A 344 21.82 22.71 -10.06
N ILE A 345 22.32 23.13 -11.23
CA ILE A 345 22.61 24.57 -11.49
C ILE A 345 21.35 25.43 -11.43
N PRO A 346 20.20 25.09 -12.08
CA PRO A 346 18.96 25.83 -11.88
C PRO A 346 18.52 25.92 -10.42
N VAL A 347 18.68 24.85 -9.62
CA VAL A 347 18.34 24.86 -8.20
C VAL A 347 19.21 25.83 -7.42
N ILE A 348 20.54 25.82 -7.66
CA ILE A 348 21.45 26.78 -7.06
C ILE A 348 21.02 28.22 -7.39
N ASN A 349 20.73 28.51 -8.67
CA ASN A 349 20.27 29.82 -9.08
C ASN A 349 19.00 30.26 -8.35
N MET A 350 18.03 29.35 -8.17
CA MET A 350 16.81 29.63 -7.40
C MET A 350 17.11 29.88 -5.92
N CYS A 351 18.01 29.10 -5.30
CA CYS A 351 18.37 29.26 -3.89
C CYS A 351 19.04 30.63 -3.61
N PHE A 352 19.79 31.15 -4.57
CA PHE A 352 20.51 32.42 -4.43
C PHE A 352 19.84 33.61 -5.15
N SER A 353 18.63 33.44 -5.71
CA SER A 353 17.86 34.50 -6.36
C SER A 353 17.35 35.57 -5.37
N GLY A 354 17.20 35.22 -4.11
CA GLY A 354 16.51 36.03 -3.09
C GLY A 354 14.97 35.89 -3.13
N GLU A 355 14.41 35.07 -4.06
CA GLU A 355 12.97 34.86 -4.18
C GLU A 355 12.43 33.82 -3.20
N TYR A 356 13.29 32.92 -2.72
CA TYR A 356 12.89 31.79 -1.87
C TYR A 356 13.80 31.67 -0.65
N THR A 357 13.17 31.38 0.49
CA THR A 357 13.89 30.94 1.69
C THR A 357 14.30 29.47 1.56
N GLN A 358 15.24 29.03 2.39
CA GLN A 358 15.64 27.63 2.46
C GLN A 358 14.44 26.69 2.72
N ALA A 359 13.54 27.08 3.65
CA ALA A 359 12.37 26.30 3.99
C ALA A 359 11.40 26.13 2.81
N GLU A 360 11.17 27.22 2.06
CA GLU A 360 10.32 27.18 0.85
C GLU A 360 10.93 26.33 -0.26
N MET A 361 12.25 26.36 -0.44
CA MET A 361 12.94 25.50 -1.42
C MET A 361 12.84 24.03 -1.02
N ILE A 362 13.04 23.69 0.25
CA ILE A 362 12.86 22.33 0.76
C ILE A 362 11.41 21.87 0.52
N GLU A 363 10.42 22.71 0.81
CA GLU A 363 9.01 22.39 0.58
C GLU A 363 8.69 22.17 -0.91
N LYS A 364 9.26 23.00 -1.81
CA LYS A 364 9.14 22.81 -3.27
C LYS A 364 9.66 21.44 -3.71
N VAL A 365 10.81 21.01 -3.18
CA VAL A 365 11.42 19.72 -3.53
C VAL A 365 10.61 18.54 -2.97
N THR A 366 10.14 18.63 -1.72
CA THR A 366 9.66 17.48 -0.96
C THR A 366 8.15 17.34 -0.88
N ARG A 367 7.35 18.41 -1.17
CA ARG A 367 5.89 18.42 -0.95
C ARG A 367 5.07 19.17 -1.99
N ARG A 368 5.68 20.07 -2.75
CA ARG A 368 5.03 20.91 -3.76
C ARG A 368 5.62 20.72 -5.16
N GLY A 369 6.38 19.64 -5.35
CA GLY A 369 6.92 19.23 -6.64
C GLY A 369 6.01 18.23 -7.36
N GLY A 370 6.59 17.55 -8.35
CA GLY A 370 5.97 16.43 -9.05
C GLY A 370 4.69 16.78 -9.79
N ILE A 371 3.78 15.82 -9.89
CA ILE A 371 2.48 15.99 -10.57
C ILE A 371 1.73 17.20 -10.01
N LYS A 372 1.73 17.38 -8.70
CA LYS A 372 1.04 18.47 -8.01
C LYS A 372 1.48 19.85 -8.48
N ALA A 373 2.77 20.02 -8.76
CA ALA A 373 3.30 21.29 -9.27
C ALA A 373 2.79 21.61 -10.68
N PHE A 374 2.55 20.60 -11.50
CA PHE A 374 2.10 20.77 -12.89
C PHE A 374 0.56 20.84 -13.03
N LEU A 375 -0.15 20.01 -12.25
CA LEU A 375 -1.59 19.77 -12.46
C LEU A 375 -2.47 20.22 -11.27
N GLY A 376 -1.87 20.73 -10.18
CA GLY A 376 -2.59 21.20 -8.99
C GLY A 376 -3.09 20.08 -8.06
N THR A 377 -3.01 18.82 -8.47
CA THR A 377 -3.42 17.66 -7.70
C THR A 377 -2.30 16.61 -7.62
N SER A 378 -2.24 15.88 -6.51
CA SER A 378 -1.37 14.71 -6.34
C SER A 378 -2.14 13.39 -6.48
N ASP A 379 -3.45 13.44 -6.69
CA ASP A 379 -4.29 12.26 -6.90
C ASP A 379 -4.18 11.75 -8.34
N VAL A 380 -3.47 10.64 -8.51
CA VAL A 380 -3.26 10.04 -9.85
C VAL A 380 -4.57 9.53 -10.45
N VAL A 381 -5.57 9.18 -9.64
CA VAL A 381 -6.91 8.81 -10.17
C VAL A 381 -7.58 10.03 -10.82
N GLU A 382 -7.43 11.22 -10.23
CA GLU A 382 -7.90 12.46 -10.83
C GLU A 382 -7.14 12.79 -12.11
N VAL A 383 -5.82 12.63 -12.11
CA VAL A 383 -4.98 12.82 -13.31
C VAL A 383 -5.38 11.87 -14.44
N GLU A 384 -5.66 10.60 -14.15
CA GLU A 384 -6.13 9.64 -15.14
C GLU A 384 -7.50 10.05 -15.74
N LYS A 385 -8.38 10.66 -14.94
CA LYS A 385 -9.63 11.23 -15.46
C LYS A 385 -9.38 12.42 -16.41
N MET A 386 -8.42 13.30 -16.09
CA MET A 386 -8.00 14.39 -16.98
C MET A 386 -7.51 13.83 -18.31
N VAL A 387 -6.65 12.81 -18.27
CA VAL A 387 -6.14 12.12 -19.46
C VAL A 387 -7.27 11.48 -20.27
N TYR A 388 -8.20 10.80 -19.62
CA TYR A 388 -9.36 10.19 -20.27
C TYR A 388 -10.25 11.25 -20.97
N ASN A 389 -10.36 12.43 -20.40
CA ASN A 389 -11.09 13.57 -20.97
C ASN A 389 -10.31 14.33 -22.06
N GLY A 390 -9.14 13.85 -22.47
CA GLY A 390 -8.35 14.38 -23.57
C GLY A 390 -7.32 15.44 -23.18
N ASP A 391 -6.99 15.59 -21.89
CA ASP A 391 -5.92 16.50 -21.45
C ASP A 391 -4.54 15.93 -21.82
N GLU A 392 -3.98 16.43 -22.91
CA GLU A 392 -2.67 16.03 -23.43
C GLU A 392 -1.52 16.39 -22.47
N PHE A 393 -1.65 17.49 -21.71
CA PHE A 393 -0.62 17.88 -20.76
C PHE A 393 -0.61 16.97 -19.54
N ALA A 394 -1.77 16.60 -19.01
CA ALA A 394 -1.88 15.60 -17.95
C ALA A 394 -1.30 14.23 -18.39
N ALA A 395 -1.57 13.84 -19.65
CA ALA A 395 -0.98 12.63 -20.23
C ALA A 395 0.55 12.72 -20.28
N LEU A 396 1.09 13.84 -20.79
CA LEU A 396 2.54 14.06 -20.83
C LEU A 396 3.19 13.99 -19.45
N VAL A 397 2.59 14.62 -18.43
CA VAL A 397 3.12 14.62 -17.07
C VAL A 397 3.14 13.20 -16.49
N LEU A 398 2.04 12.45 -16.60
CA LEU A 398 1.94 11.09 -16.11
C LEU A 398 2.91 10.13 -16.82
N ASP A 399 3.00 10.23 -18.16
CA ASP A 399 3.89 9.41 -18.98
C ASP A 399 5.38 9.77 -18.74
N SER A 400 5.69 11.04 -18.41
CA SER A 400 7.02 11.47 -18.01
C SER A 400 7.44 10.87 -16.66
N MET A 401 6.51 10.76 -15.70
CA MET A 401 6.79 10.08 -14.42
C MET A 401 7.08 8.58 -14.67
N ALA A 402 6.27 7.91 -15.48
CA ALA A 402 6.50 6.50 -15.85
C ALA A 402 7.83 6.31 -16.59
N TYR A 403 8.20 7.26 -17.44
CA TYR A 403 9.49 7.26 -18.14
C TYR A 403 10.67 7.36 -17.17
N GLN A 404 10.59 8.26 -16.17
CA GLN A 404 11.67 8.40 -15.19
C GLN A 404 11.79 7.17 -14.29
N VAL A 405 10.67 6.58 -13.87
CA VAL A 405 10.68 5.29 -13.13
C VAL A 405 11.36 4.20 -13.96
N SER A 406 11.06 4.13 -15.25
CA SER A 406 11.67 3.14 -16.16
C SER A 406 13.18 3.36 -16.31
N LYS A 407 13.64 4.60 -16.35
CA LYS A 407 15.07 4.94 -16.35
C LYS A 407 15.76 4.46 -15.07
N GLU A 408 15.13 4.69 -13.93
CA GLU A 408 15.67 4.27 -12.63
C GLU A 408 15.76 2.74 -12.53
N ILE A 409 14.74 2.02 -13.01
CA ILE A 409 14.77 0.56 -13.14
C ILE A 409 15.93 0.12 -14.04
N GLY A 410 16.18 0.82 -15.14
CA GLY A 410 17.30 0.56 -16.04
C GLY A 410 18.67 0.79 -15.36
N ALA A 411 18.78 1.83 -14.53
CA ALA A 411 19.97 2.09 -13.71
C ALA A 411 20.22 0.94 -12.71
N MET A 412 19.17 0.48 -12.03
CA MET A 412 19.26 -0.66 -11.10
C MET A 412 19.58 -1.98 -11.83
N ALA A 413 19.16 -2.15 -13.09
CA ALA A 413 19.57 -3.29 -13.90
C ALA A 413 21.08 -3.27 -14.17
N ALA A 414 21.67 -2.10 -14.41
CA ALA A 414 23.12 -1.95 -14.54
C ALA A 414 23.84 -2.24 -13.22
N VAL A 415 23.30 -1.80 -12.07
CA VAL A 415 23.83 -2.13 -10.73
C VAL A 415 23.87 -3.64 -10.49
N LEU A 416 22.89 -4.38 -10.99
CA LEU A 416 22.81 -5.83 -10.94
C LEU A 416 23.55 -6.53 -12.10
N GLU A 417 24.35 -5.80 -12.88
CA GLU A 417 25.16 -6.33 -14.01
C GLU A 417 24.30 -7.01 -15.08
N GLY A 418 23.04 -6.60 -15.23
CA GLY A 418 22.06 -7.22 -16.14
C GLY A 418 21.52 -8.58 -15.66
N LEU A 419 21.97 -9.06 -14.51
CA LEU A 419 21.53 -10.34 -13.93
C LEU A 419 20.32 -10.12 -13.03
N VAL A 420 19.16 -9.97 -13.62
CA VAL A 420 17.90 -9.68 -12.91
C VAL A 420 16.94 -10.85 -13.04
N ASP A 421 16.50 -11.43 -11.92
CA ASP A 421 15.51 -12.51 -11.91
C ASP A 421 14.09 -12.00 -12.19
N ALA A 422 13.75 -10.83 -11.62
CA ALA A 422 12.46 -10.19 -11.84
C ALA A 422 12.48 -8.68 -11.46
N ILE A 423 11.53 -7.95 -12.03
CA ILE A 423 11.20 -6.57 -11.67
C ILE A 423 9.86 -6.59 -10.96
N ILE A 424 9.77 -5.90 -9.83
CA ILE A 424 8.56 -5.84 -8.99
C ILE A 424 8.06 -4.39 -8.98
N LEU A 425 6.79 -4.18 -9.35
CA LEU A 425 6.08 -2.91 -9.20
C LEU A 425 5.09 -3.05 -8.06
N THR A 426 5.19 -2.22 -7.03
CA THR A 426 4.33 -2.24 -5.84
C THR A 426 3.95 -0.82 -5.40
N GLY A 427 3.19 -0.66 -4.33
CA GLY A 427 2.70 0.63 -3.86
C GLY A 427 1.34 1.01 -4.41
N GLY A 428 0.81 2.16 -3.97
CA GLY A 428 -0.53 2.62 -4.32
C GLY A 428 -0.72 2.93 -5.81
N LEU A 429 0.30 3.47 -6.48
CA LEU A 429 0.24 3.75 -7.91
C LEU A 429 0.28 2.49 -8.79
N ALA A 430 0.65 1.34 -8.22
CA ALA A 430 0.63 0.08 -8.94
C ALA A 430 -0.80 -0.44 -9.22
N TYR A 431 -1.84 0.16 -8.64
CA TYR A 431 -3.24 -0.06 -9.07
C TYR A 431 -3.54 0.52 -10.44
N SER A 432 -2.79 1.52 -10.91
CA SER A 432 -2.95 2.10 -12.24
C SER A 432 -2.38 1.18 -13.32
N ASN A 433 -3.27 0.57 -14.10
CA ASN A 433 -2.87 -0.25 -15.25
C ASN A 433 -2.18 0.59 -16.35
N ARG A 434 -2.58 1.86 -16.52
CA ARG A 434 -1.94 2.79 -17.46
C ARG A 434 -0.50 3.03 -17.04
N PHE A 435 -0.29 3.40 -15.79
CA PHE A 435 1.04 3.74 -15.26
C PHE A 435 1.98 2.54 -15.28
N THR A 436 1.54 1.41 -14.72
CA THR A 436 2.33 0.17 -14.70
C THR A 436 2.56 -0.41 -16.10
N GLY A 437 1.60 -0.29 -17.00
CA GLY A 437 1.72 -0.70 -18.40
C GLY A 437 2.76 0.12 -19.15
N ALA A 438 2.79 1.45 -18.95
CA ALA A 438 3.79 2.33 -19.54
C ALA A 438 5.22 2.03 -19.05
N ILE A 439 5.38 1.66 -17.76
CA ILE A 439 6.66 1.20 -17.21
C ILE A 439 7.02 -0.16 -17.81
N LYS A 440 6.12 -1.14 -17.74
CA LYS A 440 6.35 -2.50 -18.20
C LYS A 440 6.82 -2.54 -19.67
N GLN A 441 6.18 -1.77 -20.54
CA GLN A 441 6.55 -1.70 -21.97
C GLN A 441 8.02 -1.33 -22.20
N ARG A 442 8.64 -0.57 -21.27
CA ARG A 442 10.04 -0.14 -21.37
C ARG A 442 11.03 -1.12 -20.75
N VAL A 443 10.62 -1.82 -19.68
CA VAL A 443 11.54 -2.58 -18.83
C VAL A 443 11.40 -4.10 -18.92
N ASP A 444 10.37 -4.64 -19.56
CA ASP A 444 10.10 -6.07 -19.70
C ASP A 444 11.21 -6.85 -20.43
N LYS A 445 12.06 -6.14 -21.16
CA LYS A 445 13.25 -6.69 -21.83
C LYS A 445 14.40 -6.99 -20.87
N PHE A 446 14.41 -6.39 -19.68
CA PHE A 446 15.44 -6.66 -18.67
C PHE A 446 15.15 -7.92 -17.88
N ALA A 447 13.89 -8.12 -17.48
CA ALA A 447 13.43 -9.29 -16.73
C ALA A 447 11.89 -9.33 -16.68
N PRO A 448 11.26 -10.46 -16.29
CA PRO A 448 9.83 -10.55 -16.06
C PRO A 448 9.34 -9.50 -15.05
N VAL A 449 8.24 -8.81 -15.38
CA VAL A 449 7.65 -7.77 -14.53
C VAL A 449 6.44 -8.31 -13.78
N HIS A 450 6.51 -8.27 -12.46
CA HIS A 450 5.44 -8.65 -11.54
C HIS A 450 4.84 -7.41 -10.89
N VAL A 451 3.50 -7.31 -10.84
CA VAL A 451 2.79 -6.18 -10.25
C VAL A 451 2.04 -6.66 -9.02
N PHE A 452 2.34 -6.04 -7.88
CA PHE A 452 1.71 -6.27 -6.59
C PHE A 452 1.18 -4.95 -6.05
N PRO A 453 -0.05 -4.54 -6.44
CA PRO A 453 -0.62 -3.27 -6.00
C PRO A 453 -0.84 -3.23 -4.48
N GLY A 454 -0.62 -2.05 -3.90
CA GLY A 454 -0.79 -1.83 -2.46
C GLY A 454 0.51 -1.90 -1.67
N GLU A 455 0.41 -1.70 -0.38
CA GLU A 455 1.58 -1.57 0.49
C GLU A 455 1.67 -2.66 1.55
N ASP A 456 0.57 -3.29 1.93
CA ASP A 456 0.44 -4.36 2.94
C ASP A 456 1.39 -4.25 4.16
N GLU A 457 1.65 -2.99 4.62
CA GLU A 457 2.68 -2.68 5.62
C GLU A 457 2.42 -3.37 6.96
N LEU A 458 1.14 -3.50 7.35
CA LEU A 458 0.77 -4.18 8.59
C LEU A 458 1.08 -5.68 8.52
N LEU A 459 0.83 -6.31 7.37
CA LEU A 459 1.21 -7.70 7.12
C LEU A 459 2.74 -7.86 7.10
N ALA A 460 3.46 -6.91 6.53
CA ALA A 460 4.93 -6.93 6.51
C ALA A 460 5.52 -6.82 7.92
N LEU A 461 4.97 -5.95 8.77
CA LEU A 461 5.34 -5.82 10.18
C LEU A 461 5.09 -7.13 10.94
N ALA A 462 3.86 -7.66 10.83
CA ALA A 462 3.48 -8.90 11.50
C ALA A 462 4.31 -10.09 11.02
N GLY A 463 4.53 -10.22 9.72
CA GLY A 463 5.33 -11.28 9.11
C GLY A 463 6.80 -11.26 9.54
N GLY A 464 7.39 -10.07 9.73
CA GLY A 464 8.73 -9.94 10.31
C GLY A 464 8.79 -10.52 11.72
N VAL A 465 7.90 -10.06 12.58
CA VAL A 465 7.82 -10.54 13.97
C VAL A 465 7.50 -12.04 14.03
N LEU A 466 6.64 -12.54 13.15
CA LEU A 466 6.29 -13.96 13.09
C LEU A 466 7.50 -14.84 12.78
N ARG A 467 8.42 -14.41 11.90
CA ARG A 467 9.68 -15.14 11.63
C ARG A 467 10.53 -15.25 12.89
N VAL A 468 10.61 -14.19 13.70
CA VAL A 468 11.33 -14.22 14.99
C VAL A 468 10.66 -15.17 15.97
N LEU A 469 9.34 -15.08 16.15
CA LEU A 469 8.60 -15.95 17.08
C LEU A 469 8.66 -17.43 16.69
N ARG A 470 8.82 -17.73 15.39
CA ARG A 470 9.02 -19.09 14.85
C ARG A 470 10.47 -19.56 14.88
N GLY A 471 11.42 -18.71 15.30
CA GLY A 471 12.85 -19.03 15.31
C GLY A 471 13.49 -19.11 13.92
N GLN A 472 12.84 -18.55 12.89
CA GLN A 472 13.32 -18.50 11.51
C GLN A 472 14.30 -17.33 11.30
N GLU A 473 14.24 -16.32 12.15
CA GLU A 473 15.10 -15.15 12.16
C GLU A 473 15.42 -14.79 13.63
N GLN A 474 16.61 -14.27 13.89
CA GLN A 474 16.94 -13.74 15.21
C GLN A 474 16.66 -12.23 15.25
N ALA A 475 16.04 -11.78 16.33
CA ALA A 475 15.91 -10.36 16.55
C ALA A 475 17.27 -9.71 16.77
N ALA A 476 17.54 -8.64 16.03
CA ALA A 476 18.74 -7.85 16.17
C ALA A 476 18.63 -6.89 17.38
N HIS A 477 19.75 -6.42 17.84
CA HIS A 477 19.87 -5.37 18.87
C HIS A 477 20.21 -4.04 18.18
N TYR A 478 19.51 -2.98 18.63
CA TYR A 478 19.75 -1.62 18.14
C TYR A 478 20.90 -0.95 18.88
#